data_5455daaf8173e514e7de952db4745cf4
#
_entry.id   5455daaf8173e514e7de952db4745cf4
#
_cell.length_a   1.000
_cell.length_b   1.000
_cell.length_c   1.000
_cell.angle_alpha   90.00
_cell.angle_beta   90.00
_cell.angle_gamma   90.00
#
_symmetry.space_group_name_H-M   'P 1'
#
loop_
_entity.id
_entity.type
_entity.pdbx_description
1 polymer ?
#
loop_
_entity_poly.entity_id
_entity_poly.type
_entity_poly.pdbx_seq_one_letter_code
_entity_poly.pdbx_strand_id
1 'polypeptide(L)'
;MVAEILMVLVAATLLVLIVAMVRQRDGAAQGSPHNAGSTTDPWSGTARVAPSRPATAEVVPPPREPDAAGHQVIEHLRRLEQRAAPGLAAQIMPVFLRDTATRLESLRDAVRQRDGVAAHRVAHTLHGSAATVGAATMVHACAEIIREVRLGAFDGCDRLIGELDQDFESIRRAAESMRI
;
A
#
# COMPACT_ATOMS: atom_id res chain seq x y z
N MET A 1 -26.81 -16.84 20.45
CA MET A 1 -27.27 -16.94 19.05
C MET A 1 -27.65 -15.57 18.46
N VAL A 2 -28.55 -14.78 19.03
CA VAL A 2 -28.95 -13.47 18.46
C VAL A 2 -27.82 -12.44 18.48
N ALA A 3 -27.02 -12.41 19.54
CA ALA A 3 -25.87 -11.49 19.66
C ALA A 3 -24.76 -11.78 18.67
N GLU A 4 -24.50 -13.04 18.35
CA GLU A 4 -23.49 -13.42 17.36
C GLU A 4 -23.91 -13.07 15.92
N ILE A 5 -25.21 -13.27 15.62
CA ILE A 5 -25.76 -12.88 14.31
C ILE A 5 -25.70 -11.36 14.13
N LEU A 6 -26.00 -10.59 15.18
CA LEU A 6 -25.92 -9.13 15.15
C LEU A 6 -24.48 -8.65 14.96
N MET A 7 -23.52 -9.29 15.60
CA MET A 7 -22.10 -8.94 15.50
C MET A 7 -21.53 -9.23 14.10
N VAL A 8 -21.95 -10.35 13.48
CA VAL A 8 -21.58 -10.70 12.11
C VAL A 8 -22.20 -9.72 11.10
N LEU A 9 -23.45 -9.32 11.31
CA LEU A 9 -24.11 -8.32 10.45
C LEU A 9 -23.45 -6.94 10.57
N VAL A 10 -23.06 -6.51 11.77
CA VAL A 10 -22.35 -5.23 11.96
C VAL A 10 -20.95 -5.27 11.32
N ALA A 11 -20.22 -6.38 11.47
CA ALA A 11 -18.92 -6.54 10.83
C ALA A 11 -19.02 -6.56 9.29
N ALA A 12 -20.02 -7.25 8.74
CA ALA A 12 -20.28 -7.30 7.32
C ALA A 12 -20.68 -5.93 6.74
N THR A 13 -21.52 -5.18 7.46
CA THR A 13 -21.92 -3.82 7.04
C THR A 13 -20.76 -2.84 7.12
N LEU A 14 -19.89 -2.95 8.13
CA LEU A 14 -18.69 -2.13 8.25
C LEU A 14 -17.70 -2.41 7.11
N LEU A 15 -17.52 -3.68 6.77
CA LEU A 15 -16.66 -4.10 5.65
C LEU A 15 -17.19 -3.58 4.31
N VAL A 16 -18.50 -3.68 4.08
CA VAL A 16 -19.15 -3.14 2.87
C VAL A 16 -18.99 -1.61 2.80
N LEU A 17 -19.15 -0.91 3.92
CA LEU A 17 -18.95 0.55 4.00
C LEU A 17 -17.49 0.95 3.70
N ILE A 18 -16.52 0.22 4.23
CA ILE A 18 -15.10 0.45 3.97
C ILE A 18 -14.78 0.21 2.48
N VAL A 19 -15.27 -0.90 1.91
CA VAL A 19 -15.10 -1.21 0.48
C VAL A 19 -15.80 -0.19 -0.41
N ALA A 20 -17.00 0.27 -0.05
CA ALA A 20 -17.74 1.29 -0.78
C ALA A 20 -17.03 2.66 -0.69
N MET A 21 -16.50 3.02 0.46
CA MET A 21 -15.75 4.27 0.66
C MET A 21 -14.45 4.30 -0.14
N VAL A 22 -13.75 3.15 -0.23
CA VAL A 22 -12.55 3.00 -1.08
C VAL A 22 -12.93 3.11 -2.56
N ARG A 23 -14.01 2.45 -3.01
CA ARG A 23 -14.48 2.56 -4.40
C ARG A 23 -14.99 3.94 -4.79
N GLN A 24 -15.65 4.67 -3.88
CA GLN A 24 -16.10 6.04 -4.16
C GLN A 24 -14.93 7.02 -4.32
N ARG A 25 -13.81 6.81 -3.61
CA ARG A 25 -12.59 7.62 -3.78
C ARG A 25 -11.92 7.37 -5.14
N ASP A 26 -12.01 6.14 -5.65
CA ASP A 26 -11.45 5.78 -6.96
C ASP A 26 -12.35 6.25 -8.14
N GLY A 27 -13.65 6.40 -7.93
CA GLY A 27 -14.62 6.83 -8.96
C GLY A 27 -14.73 8.35 -9.14
N ALA A 28 -14.26 9.16 -8.22
CA ALA A 28 -14.34 10.62 -8.29
C ALA A 28 -13.26 11.28 -9.16
N ALA A 29 -12.37 10.50 -9.76
CA ALA A 29 -11.27 11.01 -10.60
C ALA A 29 -11.56 10.97 -12.12
N GLN A 30 -12.78 10.60 -12.55
CA GLN A 30 -13.18 10.65 -13.96
C GLN A 30 -14.28 11.67 -14.14
N GLY A 31 -13.90 12.89 -14.47
CA GLY A 31 -14.83 13.86 -15.00
C GLY A 31 -14.65 15.28 -14.49
N SER A 32 -13.76 16.04 -15.10
CA SER A 32 -13.99 17.48 -15.25
C SER A 32 -13.35 17.97 -16.54
N PRO A 33 -14.13 18.64 -17.39
CA PRO A 33 -13.65 19.21 -18.63
C PRO A 33 -12.84 20.48 -18.35
N HIS A 34 -11.88 20.73 -19.24
CA HIS A 34 -11.11 21.96 -19.39
C HIS A 34 -11.89 23.22 -19.00
N ASN A 35 -11.36 23.96 -18.05
CA ASN A 35 -11.55 25.40 -18.02
C ASN A 35 -10.17 26.08 -18.01
N ALA A 36 -9.86 26.70 -19.10
CA ALA A 36 -8.72 27.57 -19.27
C ALA A 36 -8.98 28.87 -18.48
N GLY A 37 -8.03 29.27 -17.68
CA GLY A 37 -7.99 30.65 -17.21
C GLY A 37 -7.60 30.82 -15.75
N SER A 38 -6.47 31.48 -15.58
CA SER A 38 -5.94 32.13 -14.37
C SER A 38 -4.92 31.35 -13.54
N THR A 39 -3.69 31.61 -13.91
CA THR A 39 -2.46 31.60 -13.14
C THR A 39 -2.63 32.14 -11.73
N THR A 40 -2.53 31.28 -10.74
CA THR A 40 -1.84 31.56 -9.48
C THR A 40 -1.34 30.23 -8.94
N ASP A 41 -0.08 29.98 -9.18
CA ASP A 41 0.67 28.83 -8.68
C ASP A 41 0.96 29.06 -7.18
N PRO A 42 0.37 28.29 -6.24
CA PRO A 42 0.62 28.46 -4.82
C PRO A 42 2.02 27.97 -4.38
N TRP A 43 2.82 27.44 -5.31
CA TRP A 43 4.13 26.87 -5.00
C TRP A 43 5.34 27.65 -5.51
N SER A 44 5.13 28.84 -6.09
CA SER A 44 6.25 29.75 -6.46
C SER A 44 6.77 30.56 -5.27
N GLY A 45 7.09 29.87 -4.18
CA GLY A 45 7.88 30.40 -3.09
C GLY A 45 9.36 30.16 -3.36
N THR A 46 10.03 31.13 -3.95
CA THR A 46 11.48 31.19 -4.10
C THR A 46 12.19 31.09 -2.75
N ALA A 47 12.75 29.94 -2.43
CA ALA A 47 13.94 29.86 -1.58
C ALA A 47 14.70 28.60 -1.97
N ARG A 48 15.65 28.79 -2.88
CA ARG A 48 16.69 27.82 -3.21
C ARG A 48 17.65 27.73 -2.02
N VAL A 49 17.24 27.05 -0.96
CA VAL A 49 18.15 26.54 0.06
C VAL A 49 18.42 25.08 -0.33
N ALA A 50 19.59 24.84 -0.87
CA ALA A 50 20.09 23.48 -1.02
C ALA A 50 20.17 22.88 0.40
N PRO A 51 19.38 21.85 0.73
CA PRO A 51 19.60 21.13 1.98
C PRO A 51 20.91 20.36 1.80
N SER A 52 21.93 20.76 2.56
CA SER A 52 23.07 19.91 2.80
C SER A 52 22.56 18.59 3.34
N ARG A 53 22.65 17.54 2.52
CA ARG A 53 22.29 16.17 2.88
C ARG A 53 23.14 15.79 4.10
N PRO A 54 22.57 15.61 5.30
CA PRO A 54 23.34 14.94 6.33
C PRO A 54 23.67 13.57 5.78
N ALA A 55 24.94 13.19 5.83
CA ALA A 55 25.37 11.84 5.53
C ALA A 55 24.70 10.91 6.57
N THR A 56 23.46 10.55 6.31
CA THR A 56 22.83 9.43 7.01
C THR A 56 23.62 8.22 6.60
N ALA A 57 24.35 7.65 7.54
CA ALA A 57 24.95 6.34 7.39
C ALA A 57 23.94 5.44 6.68
N GLU A 58 24.37 4.90 5.54
CA GLU A 58 23.60 3.91 4.78
C GLU A 58 23.39 2.74 5.73
N VAL A 59 22.24 2.72 6.39
CA VAL A 59 21.81 1.57 7.16
C VAL A 59 21.46 0.53 6.10
N VAL A 60 22.45 -0.29 5.75
CA VAL A 60 22.24 -1.48 4.94
C VAL A 60 21.22 -2.33 5.70
N PRO A 61 19.99 -2.48 5.21
CA PRO A 61 19.03 -3.33 5.88
C PRO A 61 19.61 -4.74 5.97
N PRO A 62 19.39 -5.46 7.09
CA PRO A 62 19.87 -6.82 7.22
C PRO A 62 19.36 -7.67 6.06
N PRO A 63 20.10 -8.73 5.64
CA PRO A 63 19.69 -9.62 4.58
C PRO A 63 18.24 -10.07 4.86
N ARG A 64 17.33 -9.81 3.90
CA ARG A 64 15.94 -10.23 4.02
C ARG A 64 15.87 -11.73 3.91
N GLU A 65 15.44 -12.41 4.98
CA GLU A 65 15.09 -13.83 4.90
C GLU A 65 13.96 -13.98 3.87
N PRO A 66 14.06 -14.93 2.92
CA PRO A 66 13.16 -15.04 1.76
C PRO A 66 11.67 -15.12 2.12
N ASP A 67 11.33 -15.58 3.32
CA ASP A 67 9.96 -15.79 3.77
C ASP A 67 9.57 -14.93 4.98
N ALA A 68 10.42 -13.98 5.38
CA ALA A 68 10.19 -13.17 6.57
C ALA A 68 8.90 -12.34 6.48
N ALA A 69 8.62 -11.72 5.34
CA ALA A 69 7.40 -10.92 5.13
C ALA A 69 6.13 -11.77 5.27
N GLY A 70 6.13 -12.98 4.70
CA GLY A 70 5.02 -13.92 4.82
C GLY A 70 4.76 -14.33 6.25
N HIS A 71 5.80 -14.77 6.99
CA HIS A 71 5.67 -15.15 8.39
C HIS A 71 5.16 -13.99 9.27
N GLN A 72 5.65 -12.78 9.05
CA GLN A 72 5.22 -11.60 9.78
C GLN A 72 3.73 -11.31 9.61
N VAL A 73 3.24 -11.36 8.37
CA VAL A 73 1.81 -11.14 8.05
C VAL A 73 0.94 -12.21 8.70
N ILE A 74 1.32 -13.48 8.57
CA ILE A 74 0.57 -14.59 9.16
C ILE A 74 0.46 -14.44 10.68
N GLU A 75 1.56 -14.13 11.33
CA GLU A 75 1.58 -13.95 12.80
C GLU A 75 0.75 -12.71 13.22
N HIS A 76 0.78 -11.64 12.43
CA HIS A 76 -0.06 -10.47 12.66
C HIS A 76 -1.55 -10.82 12.55
N LEU A 77 -1.94 -11.53 11.50
CA LEU A 77 -3.33 -11.94 11.29
C LEU A 77 -3.84 -12.91 12.37
N ARG A 78 -3.01 -13.85 12.82
CA ARG A 78 -3.35 -14.73 13.95
C ARG A 78 -3.65 -13.93 15.22
N ARG A 79 -2.82 -12.92 15.52
CA ARG A 79 -3.06 -12.04 16.68
C ARG A 79 -4.34 -11.23 16.53
N LEU A 80 -4.67 -10.79 15.32
CA LEU A 80 -5.94 -10.10 15.04
C LEU A 80 -7.12 -11.05 15.24
N GLU A 81 -7.07 -12.27 14.75
CA GLU A 81 -8.14 -13.26 14.92
C GLU A 81 -8.41 -13.58 16.39
N GLN A 82 -7.37 -13.70 17.21
CA GLN A 82 -7.53 -13.91 18.66
C GLN A 82 -8.25 -12.78 19.37
N ARG A 83 -8.17 -11.54 18.84
CA ARG A 83 -8.78 -10.34 19.44
C ARG A 83 -10.11 -9.95 18.84
N ALA A 84 -10.37 -10.27 17.60
CA ALA A 84 -11.53 -9.82 16.86
C ALA A 84 -12.52 -10.97 16.58
N ALA A 85 -12.24 -11.78 15.56
CA ALA A 85 -13.15 -12.85 15.16
C ALA A 85 -12.37 -13.99 14.45
N PRO A 86 -12.72 -15.26 14.70
CA PRO A 86 -12.20 -16.39 13.95
C PRO A 86 -12.51 -16.26 12.45
N GLY A 87 -11.57 -16.67 11.59
CA GLY A 87 -11.73 -16.64 10.14
C GLY A 87 -11.49 -15.28 9.48
N LEU A 88 -11.02 -14.28 10.22
CA LEU A 88 -10.74 -12.95 9.69
C LEU A 88 -9.63 -12.99 8.62
N ALA A 89 -8.58 -13.78 8.84
CA ALA A 89 -7.49 -13.95 7.89
C ALA A 89 -7.99 -14.53 6.55
N ALA A 90 -8.87 -15.54 6.61
CA ALA A 90 -9.46 -16.16 5.41
C ALA A 90 -10.32 -15.18 4.59
N GLN A 91 -10.87 -14.15 5.23
CA GLN A 91 -11.64 -13.10 4.54
C GLN A 91 -10.75 -12.00 3.95
N ILE A 92 -9.70 -11.59 4.67
CA ILE A 92 -8.85 -10.46 4.27
C ILE A 92 -7.82 -10.87 3.21
N MET A 93 -7.17 -12.03 3.37
CA MET A 93 -6.04 -12.42 2.52
C MET A 93 -6.38 -12.52 1.03
N PRO A 94 -7.48 -13.17 0.58
CA PRO A 94 -7.79 -13.24 -0.84
C PRO A 94 -8.01 -11.86 -1.49
N VAL A 95 -8.62 -10.93 -0.73
CA VAL A 95 -8.83 -9.55 -1.20
C VAL A 95 -7.49 -8.81 -1.28
N PHE A 96 -6.67 -8.90 -0.24
CA PHE A 96 -5.35 -8.29 -0.20
C PHE A 96 -4.46 -8.78 -1.36
N LEU A 97 -4.38 -10.09 -1.58
CA LEU A 97 -3.53 -10.66 -2.63
C LEU A 97 -3.96 -10.19 -4.03
N ARG A 98 -5.26 -10.25 -4.32
CA ARG A 98 -5.78 -9.83 -5.63
C ARG A 98 -5.56 -8.34 -5.88
N ASP A 99 -5.93 -7.50 -4.90
CA ASP A 99 -5.84 -6.05 -5.06
C ASP A 99 -4.38 -5.58 -5.11
N THR A 100 -3.49 -6.20 -4.33
CA THR A 100 -2.06 -5.89 -4.33
C THR A 100 -1.42 -6.22 -5.67
N ALA A 101 -1.71 -7.39 -6.27
CA ALA A 101 -1.18 -7.76 -7.58
C ALA A 101 -1.51 -6.70 -8.64
N THR A 102 -2.78 -6.31 -8.76
CA THR A 102 -3.22 -5.28 -9.71
C THR A 102 -2.56 -3.91 -9.44
N ARG A 103 -2.38 -3.54 -8.18
CA ARG A 103 -1.76 -2.26 -7.82
C ARG A 103 -0.25 -2.25 -8.08
N LEU A 104 0.45 -3.36 -7.91
CA LEU A 104 1.87 -3.46 -8.26
C LEU A 104 2.08 -3.25 -9.76
N GLU A 105 1.23 -3.82 -10.61
CA GLU A 105 1.25 -3.56 -12.05
C GLU A 105 1.02 -2.08 -12.37
N SER A 106 -0.02 -1.49 -11.76
CA SER A 106 -0.35 -0.07 -11.94
C SER A 106 0.79 0.85 -11.45
N LEU A 107 1.48 0.48 -10.37
CA LEU A 107 2.61 1.24 -9.85
C LEU A 107 3.80 1.20 -10.81
N ARG A 108 4.12 0.02 -11.37
CA ARG A 108 5.17 -0.12 -12.39
C ARG A 108 4.90 0.75 -13.61
N ASP A 109 3.65 0.73 -14.08
CA ASP A 109 3.25 1.52 -15.23
C ASP A 109 3.40 3.02 -14.97
N ALA A 110 2.93 3.49 -13.83
CA ALA A 110 3.04 4.90 -13.44
C ALA A 110 4.50 5.35 -13.30
N VAL A 111 5.37 4.52 -12.70
CA VAL A 111 6.79 4.81 -12.56
C VAL A 111 7.48 4.84 -13.93
N ARG A 112 7.21 3.88 -14.81
CA ARG A 112 7.76 3.87 -16.18
C ARG A 112 7.34 5.09 -16.99
N GLN A 113 6.11 5.56 -16.82
CA GLN A 113 5.58 6.75 -17.46
C GLN A 113 6.04 8.05 -16.80
N ARG A 114 6.77 7.95 -15.68
CA ARG A 114 7.16 9.07 -14.80
C ARG A 114 5.93 9.90 -14.35
N ASP A 115 4.76 9.26 -14.24
CA ASP A 115 3.55 9.89 -13.71
C ASP A 115 3.60 9.90 -12.16
N GLY A 116 4.13 10.99 -11.62
CA GLY A 116 4.29 11.17 -10.19
C GLY A 116 2.96 11.17 -9.43
N VAL A 117 1.88 11.67 -10.03
CA VAL A 117 0.56 11.72 -9.39
C VAL A 117 -0.03 10.32 -9.28
N ALA A 118 0.00 9.56 -10.36
CA ALA A 118 -0.49 8.18 -10.37
C ALA A 118 0.37 7.29 -9.46
N ALA A 119 1.71 7.35 -9.56
CA ALA A 119 2.62 6.58 -8.73
C ALA A 119 2.42 6.86 -7.23
N HIS A 120 2.33 8.14 -6.84
CA HIS A 120 2.05 8.53 -5.45
C HIS A 120 0.74 7.94 -4.95
N ARG A 121 -0.34 8.07 -5.71
CA ARG A 121 -1.67 7.58 -5.33
C ARG A 121 -1.68 6.06 -5.14
N VAL A 122 -1.09 5.31 -6.07
CA VAL A 122 -1.03 3.85 -6.00
C VAL A 122 -0.17 3.40 -4.84
N ALA A 123 1.03 3.97 -4.66
CA ALA A 123 1.92 3.64 -3.55
C ALA A 123 1.27 3.95 -2.20
N HIS A 124 0.52 5.06 -2.07
CA HIS A 124 -0.20 5.40 -0.85
C HIS A 124 -1.31 4.38 -0.52
N THR A 125 -2.02 3.89 -1.54
CA THR A 125 -3.05 2.86 -1.33
C THR A 125 -2.42 1.52 -0.93
N LEU A 126 -1.32 1.11 -1.58
CA LEU A 126 -0.55 -0.08 -1.21
C LEU A 126 -0.03 0.01 0.23
N HIS A 127 0.50 1.17 0.62
CA HIS A 127 0.95 1.43 1.99
C HIS A 127 -0.16 1.14 3.02
N GLY A 128 -1.37 1.67 2.79
CA GLY A 128 -2.52 1.43 3.67
C GLY A 128 -2.94 -0.04 3.73
N SER A 129 -3.00 -0.72 2.59
CA SER A 129 -3.35 -2.14 2.52
C SER A 129 -2.31 -3.01 3.23
N ALA A 130 -1.02 -2.75 3.01
CA ALA A 130 0.08 -3.44 3.66
C ALA A 130 0.07 -3.25 5.20
N ALA A 131 -0.22 -2.03 5.67
CA ALA A 131 -0.36 -1.74 7.09
C ALA A 131 -1.50 -2.53 7.74
N THR A 132 -2.62 -2.70 7.04
CA THR A 132 -3.77 -3.47 7.53
C THR A 132 -3.43 -4.94 7.79
N VAL A 133 -2.64 -5.56 6.93
CA VAL A 133 -2.22 -6.97 7.09
C VAL A 133 -0.92 -7.13 7.88
N GLY A 134 -0.29 -6.03 8.32
CA GLY A 134 0.94 -6.05 9.09
C GLY A 134 2.20 -6.35 8.27
N ALA A 135 2.19 -6.10 6.96
CA ALA A 135 3.34 -6.25 6.06
C ALA A 135 4.31 -5.07 6.20
N ALA A 136 5.08 -4.99 7.29
CA ALA A 136 5.88 -3.83 7.64
C ALA A 136 6.96 -3.48 6.59
N THR A 137 7.55 -4.48 5.94
CA THR A 137 8.54 -4.27 4.88
C THR A 137 7.92 -3.62 3.64
N MET A 138 6.73 -4.06 3.24
CA MET A 138 5.97 -3.40 2.16
C MET A 138 5.57 -1.97 2.53
N VAL A 139 5.16 -1.73 3.78
CA VAL A 139 4.84 -0.37 4.28
C VAL A 139 6.05 0.54 4.11
N HIS A 140 7.24 0.08 4.52
CA HIS A 140 8.48 0.84 4.39
C HIS A 140 8.81 1.13 2.92
N ALA A 141 8.80 0.12 2.05
CA ALA A 141 9.10 0.29 0.62
C ALA A 141 8.12 1.26 -0.06
N CYS A 142 6.83 1.18 0.25
CA CYS A 142 5.83 2.14 -0.25
C CYS A 142 6.10 3.58 0.21
N ALA A 143 6.49 3.77 1.48
CA ALA A 143 6.82 5.08 2.02
C ALA A 143 8.05 5.69 1.30
N GLU A 144 9.07 4.88 1.01
CA GLU A 144 10.23 5.30 0.25
C GLU A 144 9.87 5.67 -1.20
N ILE A 145 9.03 4.87 -1.88
CA ILE A 145 8.54 5.21 -3.23
C ILE A 145 7.79 6.55 -3.22
N ILE A 146 6.93 6.77 -2.23
CA ILE A 146 6.19 8.03 -2.09
C ILE A 146 7.18 9.20 -1.94
N ARG A 147 8.25 9.03 -1.18
CA ARG A 147 9.29 10.04 -0.99
C ARG A 147 10.04 10.32 -2.29
N GLU A 148 10.51 9.28 -2.99
CA GLU A 148 11.27 9.41 -4.24
C GLU A 148 10.42 10.09 -5.34
N VAL A 149 9.17 9.66 -5.49
CA VAL A 149 8.24 10.23 -6.48
C VAL A 149 7.97 11.73 -6.20
N ARG A 150 7.85 12.13 -4.95
CA ARG A 150 7.68 13.55 -4.57
C ARG A 150 8.90 14.40 -4.92
N LEU A 151 10.08 13.80 -4.94
CA LEU A 151 11.33 14.46 -5.33
C LEU A 151 11.57 14.42 -6.84
N GLY A 152 10.70 13.75 -7.61
CA GLY A 152 10.89 13.50 -9.04
C GLY A 152 11.99 12.48 -9.34
N ALA A 153 12.44 11.72 -8.36
CA ALA A 153 13.54 10.74 -8.45
C ALA A 153 12.98 9.34 -8.74
N PHE A 154 12.62 9.07 -9.98
CA PHE A 154 12.03 7.79 -10.38
C PHE A 154 13.04 6.64 -10.49
N ASP A 155 14.32 6.94 -10.68
CA ASP A 155 15.36 5.94 -11.00
C ASP A 155 15.61 4.94 -9.85
N GLY A 156 15.28 5.32 -8.60
CA GLY A 156 15.34 4.44 -7.43
C GLY A 156 14.10 3.58 -7.21
N CYS A 157 12.99 3.92 -7.89
CA CYS A 157 11.70 3.26 -7.65
C CYS A 157 11.68 1.81 -8.16
N ASP A 158 12.40 1.48 -9.24
CA ASP A 158 12.42 0.11 -9.79
C ASP A 158 12.96 -0.91 -8.77
N ARG A 159 14.01 -0.55 -8.03
CA ARG A 159 14.55 -1.37 -6.95
C ARG A 159 13.50 -1.59 -5.85
N LEU A 160 12.85 -0.52 -5.42
CA LEU A 160 11.82 -0.57 -4.37
C LEU A 160 10.60 -1.39 -4.80
N ILE A 161 10.21 -1.32 -6.08
CA ILE A 161 9.14 -2.16 -6.64
C ILE A 161 9.59 -3.63 -6.64
N GLY A 162 10.85 -3.92 -6.99
CA GLY A 162 11.39 -5.28 -6.88
C GLY A 162 11.35 -5.83 -5.45
N GLU A 163 11.60 -4.99 -4.44
CA GLU A 163 11.45 -5.37 -3.04
C GLU A 163 9.98 -5.65 -2.66
N LEU A 164 9.04 -4.83 -3.15
CA LEU A 164 7.61 -5.07 -2.97
C LEU A 164 7.15 -6.39 -3.59
N ASP A 165 7.69 -6.74 -4.76
CA ASP A 165 7.38 -8.02 -5.41
C ASP A 165 7.86 -9.21 -4.60
N GLN A 166 9.08 -9.15 -4.09
CA GLN A 166 9.64 -10.21 -3.24
C GLN A 166 8.82 -10.40 -1.97
N ASP A 167 8.47 -9.31 -1.30
CA ASP A 167 7.63 -9.35 -0.11
C ASP A 167 6.23 -9.90 -0.42
N PHE A 168 5.62 -9.47 -1.53
CA PHE A 168 4.31 -9.96 -1.98
C PHE A 168 4.33 -11.45 -2.28
N GLU A 169 5.34 -11.95 -2.99
CA GLU A 169 5.49 -13.37 -3.27
C GLU A 169 5.72 -14.21 -2.00
N SER A 170 6.46 -13.69 -1.03
CA SER A 170 6.62 -14.32 0.29
C SER A 170 5.27 -14.44 1.01
N ILE A 171 4.47 -13.37 1.01
CA ILE A 171 3.14 -13.36 1.63
C ILE A 171 2.19 -14.33 0.91
N ARG A 172 2.21 -14.36 -0.42
CA ARG A 172 1.40 -15.27 -1.24
C ARG A 172 1.70 -16.73 -0.89
N ARG A 173 2.98 -17.13 -0.87
CA ARG A 173 3.39 -18.49 -0.49
C ARG A 173 2.96 -18.85 0.93
N ALA A 174 3.11 -17.92 1.87
CA ALA A 174 2.70 -18.14 3.24
C ALA A 174 1.17 -18.33 3.37
N ALA A 175 0.38 -17.57 2.64
CA ALA A 175 -1.08 -17.73 2.59
C ALA A 175 -1.50 -19.08 1.98
N GLU A 176 -0.86 -19.49 0.89
CA GLU A 176 -1.10 -20.80 0.26
C GLU A 176 -0.77 -21.96 1.21
N SER A 177 0.32 -21.85 1.99
CA SER A 177 0.70 -22.88 2.94
C SER A 177 -0.29 -23.05 4.09
N MET A 178 -1.03 -21.99 4.43
CA MET A 178 -2.08 -22.03 5.45
C MET A 178 -3.45 -22.49 4.92
N ARG A 179 -3.60 -22.76 3.62
CA ARG A 179 -4.89 -23.07 2.98
C ARG A 179 -5.97 -22.02 3.24
N ILE A 180 -5.57 -20.75 3.24
CA ILE A 180 -6.47 -19.61 3.33
C ILE A 180 -6.90 -19.18 1.92
#